data_8152ee465f1f4ca4aea8fa2c8030f53e
#
_entry.id   8152ee465f1f4ca4aea8fa2c8030f53e
#
_cell.length_a   1.000
_cell.length_b   1.000
_cell.length_c   1.000
_cell.angle_alpha   90.00
_cell.angle_beta   90.00
_cell.angle_gamma   90.00
#
_symmetry.space_group_name_H-M   'P 1'
#
loop_
_entity.id
_entity.type
_entity.pdbx_description
1 polymer ?
#
loop_
_entity_poly.entity_id
_entity_poly.type
_entity_poly.pdbx_seq_one_letter_code
_entity_poly.pdbx_strand_id
1 'polypeptide(L)'
;MAAASSSLTMRRRVLGAALLTLCLSAAALPARADVFVVVPIASTVKAMTQKELLDLYMGRSRAFPDGTFALPFDLPRDAPGRAAFYRALTGMELAQINSYWSRLMFSGQTLPPQPLPTEAAMVELVKRNPSAVGYVLQEPAADKGLRVVLVLKSSK
;
A
#
# COMPACT_ATOMS: atom_id res chain seq x y z
N MET A 1 -24.58 -30.27 81.71
CA MET A 1 -25.09 -31.22 80.72
C MET A 1 -25.04 -30.53 79.36
N ALA A 2 -24.08 -30.91 78.56
CA ALA A 2 -24.10 -31.53 77.28
C ALA A 2 -24.71 -30.57 76.26
N ALA A 3 -24.12 -30.22 75.19
CA ALA A 3 -23.41 -30.98 74.24
C ALA A 3 -22.66 -30.00 73.29
N ALA A 4 -21.45 -30.35 73.01
CA ALA A 4 -20.64 -29.76 71.99
C ALA A 4 -21.24 -30.07 70.60
N SER A 5 -21.46 -29.07 69.78
CA SER A 5 -21.73 -29.26 68.41
C SER A 5 -20.55 -28.74 67.63
N SER A 6 -19.78 -29.66 67.16
CA SER A 6 -18.67 -29.48 66.25
C SER A 6 -19.20 -29.03 64.85
N SER A 7 -19.10 -27.80 64.56
CA SER A 7 -19.25 -27.35 63.16
C SER A 7 -17.93 -27.53 62.42
N LEU A 8 -17.77 -28.65 61.79
CA LEU A 8 -16.74 -28.85 60.75
C LEU A 8 -17.04 -27.89 59.63
N THR A 9 -16.36 -26.82 59.69
CA THR A 9 -16.28 -25.93 58.47
C THR A 9 -15.57 -26.68 57.39
N MET A 10 -16.35 -27.20 56.53
CA MET A 10 -15.93 -27.78 55.26
C MET A 10 -15.34 -26.65 54.41
N ARG A 11 -14.03 -26.46 54.59
CA ARG A 11 -13.28 -25.59 53.66
C ARG A 11 -13.31 -26.25 52.30
N ARG A 12 -14.34 -25.93 51.52
CA ARG A 12 -14.37 -26.17 50.10
C ARG A 12 -13.25 -25.36 49.48
N ARG A 13 -12.21 -26.06 49.13
CA ARG A 13 -11.17 -25.58 48.22
C ARG A 13 -11.82 -25.29 46.92
N VAL A 14 -12.18 -24.04 46.69
CA VAL A 14 -12.48 -23.53 45.38
C VAL A 14 -11.12 -23.40 44.70
N LEU A 15 -10.71 -24.46 44.02
CA LEU A 15 -9.68 -24.36 43.01
C LEU A 15 -10.28 -23.52 41.88
N GLY A 16 -10.06 -22.23 41.98
CA GLY A 16 -10.25 -21.33 40.86
C GLY A 16 -9.29 -21.75 39.76
N ALA A 17 -9.79 -22.51 38.83
CA ALA A 17 -9.11 -22.69 37.53
C ALA A 17 -9.09 -21.32 36.87
N ALA A 18 -8.02 -20.56 37.12
CA ALA A 18 -7.68 -19.42 36.29
C ALA A 18 -7.35 -19.97 34.89
N LEU A 19 -8.37 -20.02 34.05
CA LEU A 19 -8.18 -20.15 32.64
C LEU A 19 -7.42 -18.89 32.18
N LEU A 20 -6.11 -19.04 32.12
CA LEU A 20 -5.22 -18.10 31.47
C LEU A 20 -5.54 -18.19 29.96
N THR A 21 -6.53 -17.45 29.54
CA THR A 21 -6.79 -17.22 28.10
C THR A 21 -5.61 -16.43 27.59
N LEU A 22 -4.57 -17.17 27.19
CA LEU A 22 -3.47 -16.63 26.42
C LEU A 22 -4.05 -16.20 25.08
N CYS A 23 -4.51 -14.95 25.00
CA CYS A 23 -4.80 -14.30 23.75
C CYS A 23 -3.50 -14.27 22.95
N LEU A 24 -3.29 -15.31 22.16
CA LEU A 24 -2.28 -15.34 21.13
C LEU A 24 -2.68 -14.27 20.11
N SER A 25 -2.30 -13.04 20.40
CA SER A 25 -2.31 -11.96 19.41
C SER A 25 -1.35 -12.39 18.32
N ALA A 26 -1.87 -13.14 17.36
CA ALA A 26 -1.18 -13.34 16.09
C ALA A 26 -0.96 -11.92 15.56
N ALA A 27 0.24 -11.40 15.74
CA ALA A 27 0.69 -10.22 15.03
C ALA A 27 0.58 -10.59 13.55
N ALA A 28 -0.51 -10.15 12.93
CA ALA A 28 -0.68 -10.25 11.50
C ALA A 28 0.51 -9.47 10.91
N LEU A 29 1.51 -10.22 10.48
CA LEU A 29 2.55 -9.64 9.63
C LEU A 29 1.82 -8.91 8.52
N PRO A 30 2.14 -7.63 8.25
CA PRO A 30 1.49 -6.92 7.16
C PRO A 30 1.67 -7.79 5.91
N ALA A 31 0.55 -8.32 5.42
CA ALA A 31 0.55 -9.04 4.15
C ALA A 31 1.13 -8.06 3.14
N ARG A 32 2.32 -8.38 2.64
CA ARG A 32 2.94 -7.60 1.58
C ARG A 32 2.07 -7.77 0.35
N ALA A 33 1.24 -6.77 0.09
CA ALA A 33 0.35 -6.76 -1.04
C ALA A 33 1.14 -6.46 -2.31
N ASP A 34 0.82 -7.15 -3.39
CA ASP A 34 1.25 -6.75 -4.72
C ASP A 34 0.71 -5.35 -5.03
N VAL A 35 1.40 -4.63 -5.90
CA VAL A 35 0.97 -3.30 -6.33
C VAL A 35 0.58 -3.36 -7.80
N PHE A 36 -0.61 -2.93 -8.10
CA PHE A 36 -1.19 -2.94 -9.45
C PHE A 36 -1.06 -1.56 -10.07
N VAL A 37 -0.29 -1.46 -11.13
CA VAL A 37 -0.14 -0.22 -11.90
C VAL A 37 -1.25 -0.12 -12.93
N VAL A 38 -1.98 0.99 -12.91
CA VAL A 38 -3.22 1.15 -13.65
C VAL A 38 -3.18 2.36 -14.58
N VAL A 39 -3.79 2.18 -15.74
CA VAL A 39 -4.13 3.24 -16.71
C VAL A 39 -5.62 3.15 -17.02
N PRO A 40 -6.25 4.17 -17.62
CA PRO A 40 -7.64 4.06 -18.05
C PRO A 40 -7.80 3.00 -19.15
N ILE A 41 -8.94 2.35 -19.20
CA ILE A 41 -9.24 1.35 -20.24
C ILE A 41 -9.09 1.91 -21.66
N ALA A 42 -9.34 3.21 -21.82
CA ALA A 42 -9.21 3.95 -23.09
C ALA A 42 -7.76 4.23 -23.48
N SER A 43 -6.78 3.99 -22.57
CA SER A 43 -5.36 4.20 -22.90
C SER A 43 -4.90 3.27 -24.01
N THR A 44 -4.01 3.77 -24.87
CA THR A 44 -3.30 2.97 -25.88
C THR A 44 -2.29 2.02 -25.29
N VAL A 45 -1.80 2.32 -24.06
CA VAL A 45 -0.82 1.51 -23.33
C VAL A 45 -1.45 0.20 -22.87
N LYS A 46 -0.87 -0.93 -23.29
CA LYS A 46 -1.37 -2.27 -22.93
C LYS A 46 -0.55 -2.93 -21.84
N ALA A 47 0.74 -2.63 -21.79
CA ALA A 47 1.67 -3.16 -20.79
C ALA A 47 2.83 -2.18 -20.60
N MET A 48 3.50 -2.27 -19.46
CA MET A 48 4.73 -1.54 -19.15
C MET A 48 5.73 -2.47 -18.48
N THR A 49 7.00 -2.19 -18.70
CA THR A 49 8.07 -2.81 -17.91
C THR A 49 8.31 -2.03 -16.61
N GLN A 50 8.93 -2.69 -15.63
CA GLN A 50 9.32 -2.03 -14.38
C GLN A 50 10.27 -0.84 -14.63
N LYS A 51 11.17 -0.96 -15.63
CA LYS A 51 12.10 0.11 -16.01
C LYS A 51 11.36 1.35 -16.56
N GLU A 52 10.40 1.18 -17.44
CA GLU A 52 9.60 2.28 -18.00
C GLU A 52 8.79 2.98 -16.91
N LEU A 53 8.19 2.22 -16.01
CA LEU A 53 7.49 2.77 -14.84
C LEU A 53 8.44 3.53 -13.92
N LEU A 54 9.63 2.97 -13.66
CA LEU A 54 10.66 3.61 -12.86
C LEU A 54 11.07 4.96 -13.44
N ASP A 55 11.29 5.03 -14.76
CA ASP A 55 11.69 6.25 -15.43
C ASP A 55 10.60 7.34 -15.34
N LEU A 56 9.32 6.96 -15.39
CA LEU A 56 8.19 7.89 -15.15
C LEU A 56 8.16 8.40 -13.72
N TYR A 57 8.17 7.48 -12.75
CA TYR A 57 8.02 7.83 -11.33
C TYR A 57 9.28 8.43 -10.69
N MET A 58 10.42 8.38 -11.36
CA MET A 58 11.64 9.08 -10.96
C MET A 58 11.90 10.35 -11.78
N GLY A 59 10.93 10.77 -12.62
CA GLY A 59 11.01 12.00 -13.38
C GLY A 59 12.02 11.99 -14.52
N ARG A 60 12.46 10.82 -14.96
CA ARG A 60 13.42 10.64 -16.07
C ARG A 60 12.73 10.61 -17.43
N SER A 61 11.47 10.25 -17.48
CA SER A 61 10.62 10.25 -18.66
C SER A 61 9.30 10.95 -18.38
N ARG A 62 8.67 11.49 -19.42
CA ARG A 62 7.31 12.03 -19.41
C ARG A 62 6.44 11.38 -20.49
N ALA A 63 6.88 10.27 -21.04
CA ALA A 63 6.18 9.55 -22.08
C ALA A 63 6.00 8.07 -21.70
N PHE A 64 4.88 7.53 -22.12
CA PHE A 64 4.63 6.10 -22.11
C PHE A 64 5.50 5.37 -23.15
N PRO A 65 5.57 4.02 -23.13
CA PRO A 65 6.35 3.25 -24.11
C PRO A 65 5.94 3.49 -25.55
N ASP A 66 4.70 3.87 -25.81
CA ASP A 66 4.17 4.20 -27.14
C ASP A 66 4.46 5.65 -27.57
N GLY A 67 5.19 6.42 -26.77
CA GLY A 67 5.56 7.81 -27.03
C GLY A 67 4.49 8.83 -26.63
N THR A 68 3.31 8.41 -26.18
CA THR A 68 2.27 9.36 -25.73
C THR A 68 2.64 9.95 -24.37
N PHE A 69 2.12 11.15 -24.07
CA PHE A 69 2.40 11.85 -22.83
C PHE A 69 1.85 11.07 -21.63
N ALA A 70 2.67 10.92 -20.59
CA ALA A 70 2.34 10.24 -19.35
C ALA A 70 2.28 11.22 -18.17
N LEU A 71 1.22 11.12 -17.40
CA LEU A 71 1.00 11.90 -16.17
C LEU A 71 0.92 10.96 -14.98
N PRO A 72 2.03 10.72 -14.26
CA PRO A 72 2.04 9.87 -13.09
C PRO A 72 1.42 10.59 -11.88
N PHE A 73 0.56 9.86 -11.16
CA PHE A 73 -0.04 10.28 -9.90
C PHE A 73 0.50 9.44 -8.76
N ASP A 74 0.63 10.04 -7.59
CA ASP A 74 1.18 9.44 -6.38
C ASP A 74 0.18 9.51 -5.23
N LEU A 75 0.46 8.84 -4.13
CA LEU A 75 -0.23 8.98 -2.85
C LEU A 75 0.48 10.01 -1.96
N PRO A 76 -0.14 10.44 -0.86
CA PRO A 76 0.47 11.40 0.06
C PRO A 76 1.84 10.92 0.57
N ARG A 77 2.71 11.88 0.90
CA ARG A 77 4.13 11.69 1.23
C ARG A 77 4.42 10.50 2.16
N ASP A 78 3.59 10.33 3.18
CA ASP A 78 3.80 9.34 4.24
C ASP A 78 2.78 8.19 4.19
N ALA A 79 2.04 8.05 3.08
CA ALA A 79 1.04 7.01 2.91
C ALA A 79 1.68 5.61 2.87
N PRO A 80 1.12 4.61 3.60
CA PRO A 80 1.62 3.24 3.56
C PRO A 80 1.59 2.63 2.15
N GLY A 81 0.57 2.97 1.34
CA GLY A 81 0.48 2.54 -0.05
C GLY A 81 1.62 3.07 -0.91
N ARG A 82 2.03 4.32 -0.66
CA ARG A 82 3.20 4.91 -1.32
C ARG A 82 4.50 4.19 -0.93
N ALA A 83 4.64 3.82 0.34
CA ALA A 83 5.79 3.04 0.80
C ALA A 83 5.86 1.68 0.10
N ALA A 84 4.73 0.97 0.03
CA ALA A 84 4.65 -0.32 -0.65
C ALA A 84 5.01 -0.20 -2.13
N PHE A 85 4.47 0.80 -2.82
CA PHE A 85 4.75 1.06 -4.24
C PHE A 85 6.23 1.31 -4.51
N TYR A 86 6.84 2.30 -3.84
CA TYR A 86 8.25 2.63 -4.11
C TYR A 86 9.21 1.52 -3.68
N ARG A 87 8.91 0.79 -2.61
CA ARG A 87 9.69 -0.38 -2.23
C ARG A 87 9.64 -1.46 -3.29
N ALA A 88 8.47 -1.77 -3.84
CA ALA A 88 8.30 -2.75 -4.90
C ALA A 88 8.94 -2.30 -6.23
N LEU A 89 8.88 -1.01 -6.54
CA LEU A 89 9.41 -0.44 -7.79
C LEU A 89 10.93 -0.28 -7.75
N THR A 90 11.49 0.21 -6.63
CA THR A 90 12.87 0.69 -6.54
C THR A 90 13.73 -0.05 -5.52
N GLY A 91 13.12 -0.77 -4.58
CA GLY A 91 13.80 -1.29 -3.39
C GLY A 91 14.11 -0.23 -2.31
N MET A 92 13.76 1.03 -2.54
CA MET A 92 14.07 2.15 -1.63
C MET A 92 12.97 2.38 -0.59
N GLU A 93 13.37 2.85 0.59
CA GLU A 93 12.45 3.33 1.61
C GLU A 93 11.96 4.75 1.31
N LEU A 94 10.78 5.13 1.85
CA LEU A 94 10.19 6.45 1.62
C LEU A 94 11.12 7.62 1.96
N ALA A 95 11.94 7.49 3.00
CA ALA A 95 12.90 8.51 3.37
C ALA A 95 13.89 8.82 2.23
N GLN A 96 14.36 7.79 1.53
CA GLN A 96 15.26 7.92 0.39
C GLN A 96 14.56 8.55 -0.81
N ILE A 97 13.33 8.12 -1.11
CA ILE A 97 12.48 8.70 -2.17
C ILE A 97 12.18 10.17 -1.88
N ASN A 98 11.81 10.50 -0.65
CA ASN A 98 11.53 11.88 -0.25
C ASN A 98 12.77 12.77 -0.35
N SER A 99 13.95 12.26 0.03
CA SER A 99 15.23 12.97 -0.12
C SER A 99 15.60 13.16 -1.59
N TYR A 100 15.39 12.15 -2.42
CA TYR A 100 15.59 12.24 -3.87
C TYR A 100 14.76 13.37 -4.49
N TRP A 101 13.47 13.40 -4.23
CA TRP A 101 12.57 14.43 -4.76
C TRP A 101 12.86 15.82 -4.21
N SER A 102 13.22 15.92 -2.93
CA SER A 102 13.61 17.21 -2.33
C SER A 102 14.81 17.83 -3.05
N ARG A 103 15.81 17.02 -3.40
CA ARG A 103 16.98 17.51 -4.17
C ARG A 103 16.61 18.00 -5.56
N LEU A 104 15.77 17.25 -6.29
CA LEU A 104 15.35 17.62 -7.65
C LEU A 104 14.51 18.89 -7.67
N MET A 105 13.59 19.03 -6.71
CA MET A 105 12.80 20.27 -6.55
C MET A 105 13.68 21.48 -6.22
N PHE A 106 14.62 21.32 -5.28
CA PHE A 106 15.53 22.41 -4.88
C PHE A 106 16.44 22.86 -6.03
N SER A 107 16.85 21.95 -6.90
CA SER A 107 17.66 22.26 -8.09
C SER A 107 16.85 22.75 -9.29
N GLY A 108 15.51 22.78 -9.19
CA GLY A 108 14.62 23.19 -10.28
C GLY A 108 14.57 22.24 -11.46
N GLN A 109 15.04 21.00 -11.32
CA GLN A 109 15.14 20.07 -12.44
C GLN A 109 13.77 19.52 -12.86
N THR A 110 12.97 19.05 -11.90
CA THR A 110 11.64 18.47 -12.15
C THR A 110 10.81 18.44 -10.88
N LEU A 111 9.50 18.25 -11.06
CA LEU A 111 8.55 18.09 -9.94
C LEU A 111 8.20 16.61 -9.77
N PRO A 112 7.90 16.19 -8.52
CA PRO A 112 7.40 14.85 -8.25
C PRO A 112 6.03 14.62 -8.89
N PRO A 113 5.60 13.34 -9.04
CA PRO A 113 4.24 13.01 -9.39
C PRO A 113 3.24 13.71 -8.46
N GLN A 114 2.11 14.14 -9.03
CA GLN A 114 1.10 14.86 -8.27
C GLN A 114 0.44 13.95 -7.24
N PRO A 115 0.43 14.31 -5.94
CA PRO A 115 -0.19 13.50 -4.91
C PRO A 115 -1.71 13.61 -4.94
N LEU A 116 -2.39 12.48 -4.76
CA LEU A 116 -3.83 12.36 -4.58
C LEU A 116 -4.12 11.90 -3.15
N PRO A 117 -5.23 12.31 -2.55
CA PRO A 117 -5.47 12.06 -1.12
C PRO A 117 -5.67 10.59 -0.77
N THR A 118 -6.20 9.78 -1.70
CA THR A 118 -6.53 8.37 -1.47
C THR A 118 -6.39 7.54 -2.75
N GLU A 119 -6.34 6.21 -2.61
CA GLU A 119 -6.45 5.29 -3.75
C GLU A 119 -7.77 5.43 -4.50
N ALA A 120 -8.87 5.71 -3.79
CA ALA A 120 -10.17 5.96 -4.43
C ALA A 120 -10.13 7.19 -5.35
N ALA A 121 -9.50 8.28 -4.90
CA ALA A 121 -9.28 9.47 -5.73
C ALA A 121 -8.35 9.16 -6.91
N MET A 122 -7.35 8.32 -6.72
CA MET A 122 -6.46 7.81 -7.79
C MET A 122 -7.28 7.09 -8.86
N VAL A 123 -8.10 6.12 -8.48
CA VAL A 123 -8.97 5.37 -9.40
C VAL A 123 -9.87 6.30 -10.20
N GLU A 124 -10.56 7.22 -9.54
CA GLU A 124 -11.49 8.13 -10.23
C GLU A 124 -10.80 9.11 -11.18
N LEU A 125 -9.59 9.57 -10.84
CA LEU A 125 -8.84 10.47 -11.70
C LEU A 125 -8.24 9.73 -12.90
N VAL A 126 -7.65 8.56 -12.68
CA VAL A 126 -7.06 7.74 -13.74
C VAL A 126 -8.11 7.36 -14.77
N LYS A 127 -9.31 6.96 -14.36
CA LYS A 127 -10.41 6.63 -15.29
C LYS A 127 -10.75 7.73 -16.28
N ARG A 128 -10.63 8.99 -15.87
CA ARG A 128 -11.07 10.16 -16.64
C ARG A 128 -9.97 10.81 -17.47
N ASN A 129 -8.71 10.42 -17.25
CA ASN A 129 -7.57 11.06 -17.92
C ASN A 129 -6.78 10.04 -18.75
N PRO A 130 -6.86 10.10 -20.08
CA PRO A 130 -6.14 9.17 -20.97
C PRO A 130 -4.63 9.11 -20.76
N SER A 131 -4.03 10.18 -20.29
CA SER A 131 -2.59 10.29 -20.03
C SER A 131 -2.19 9.84 -18.62
N ALA A 132 -3.16 9.52 -17.75
CA ALA A 132 -2.88 9.19 -16.36
C ALA A 132 -2.30 7.79 -16.20
N VAL A 133 -1.37 7.67 -15.27
CA VAL A 133 -0.93 6.41 -14.69
C VAL A 133 -0.93 6.54 -13.17
N GLY A 134 -1.44 5.52 -12.50
CA GLY A 134 -1.50 5.42 -11.05
C GLY A 134 -1.24 4.01 -10.58
N TYR A 135 -1.43 3.78 -9.29
CA TYR A 135 -1.27 2.46 -8.69
C TYR A 135 -2.25 2.26 -7.54
N VAL A 136 -2.59 1.01 -7.30
CA VAL A 136 -3.47 0.57 -6.21
C VAL A 136 -2.93 -0.70 -5.58
N LEU A 137 -3.28 -0.93 -4.29
CA LEU A 137 -2.81 -2.10 -3.53
C LEU A 137 -3.74 -3.32 -3.67
N GLN A 138 -4.89 -3.14 -4.29
CA GLN A 138 -5.82 -4.23 -4.58
C GLN A 138 -6.07 -4.28 -6.08
N GLU A 139 -6.19 -5.48 -6.61
CA GLU A 139 -6.50 -5.65 -8.02
C GLU A 139 -7.86 -4.99 -8.32
N PRO A 140 -7.90 -4.04 -9.27
CA PRO A 140 -9.15 -3.39 -9.62
C PRO A 140 -10.09 -4.40 -10.31
N ALA A 141 -11.38 -4.36 -9.94
CA ALA A 141 -12.37 -5.15 -10.63
C ALA A 141 -12.46 -4.76 -12.11
N ALA A 142 -12.78 -5.71 -12.98
CA ALA A 142 -12.78 -5.52 -14.44
C ALA A 142 -13.73 -4.42 -14.93
N ASP A 143 -14.78 -4.13 -14.15
CA ASP A 143 -15.79 -3.10 -14.44
C ASP A 143 -15.37 -1.67 -14.06
N LYS A 144 -14.21 -1.49 -13.43
CA LYS A 144 -13.76 -0.18 -12.94
C LYS A 144 -13.24 0.76 -14.02
N GLY A 145 -13.24 0.38 -15.30
CA GLY A 145 -12.75 1.21 -16.40
C GLY A 145 -11.24 1.45 -16.36
N LEU A 146 -10.52 0.57 -15.68
CA LEU A 146 -9.07 0.57 -15.56
C LEU A 146 -8.46 -0.65 -16.25
N ARG A 147 -7.22 -0.51 -16.67
CA ARG A 147 -6.37 -1.61 -17.15
C ARG A 147 -5.13 -1.70 -16.27
N VAL A 148 -4.83 -2.88 -15.78
CA VAL A 148 -3.55 -3.18 -15.14
C VAL A 148 -2.50 -3.36 -16.23
N VAL A 149 -1.46 -2.55 -16.21
CA VAL A 149 -0.36 -2.58 -17.20
C VAL A 149 0.92 -3.19 -16.65
N LEU A 150 1.02 -3.30 -15.33
CA LEU A 150 2.13 -3.95 -14.62
C LEU A 150 1.67 -4.37 -13.21
N VAL A 151 2.13 -5.52 -12.76
CA VAL A 151 2.01 -5.93 -11.36
C VAL A 151 3.41 -5.97 -10.74
N LEU A 152 3.64 -5.11 -9.76
CA LEU A 152 4.85 -5.13 -8.96
C LEU A 152 4.68 -6.13 -7.83
N LYS A 153 5.46 -7.19 -7.85
CA LYS A 153 5.45 -8.19 -6.80
C LYS A 153 6.11 -7.66 -5.53
N SER A 154 5.48 -7.88 -4.40
CA SER A 154 6.09 -7.61 -3.11
C SER A 154 7.36 -8.46 -2.98
N SER A 155 8.54 -7.82 -2.92
CA SER A 155 9.79 -8.54 -2.66
C SER A 155 9.79 -9.16 -1.26
N LYS A 156 10.24 -10.41 -1.17
CA LYS A 156 10.41 -11.12 0.11
C LYS A 156 11.45 -10.43 1.00
#